data_5cdca4e16b2afc2968884197319e2dff
#
_entry.id   5cdca4e16b2afc2968884197319e2dff
#
_cell.length_a   1.000
_cell.length_b   1.000
_cell.length_c   1.000
_cell.angle_alpha   90.00
_cell.angle_beta   90.00
_cell.angle_gamma   90.00
#
_symmetry.space_group_name_H-M   'P 1'
#
loop_
_entity.id
_entity.type
_entity.pdbx_description
1 polymer ?
#
loop_
_entity_poly.entity_id
_entity_poly.type
_entity_poly.pdbx_seq_one_letter_code
_entity_poly.pdbx_strand_id
1 'polypeptide(L)'
;LDVIRRAARLFDQVVVAVLHNPAKTGLFSVEKRLDMLRRVCAQMPNVRTDSFEGLLADYVRKTDAAVVLRGLRSEADFQSEFPMAQLNRQLLPQAETLFLPADPAHLCLSSSAVREIGRFGGDVTPFVPSCISQEVAEAFQPYQIRRN
;
A
#
# COMPACT_ATOMS: atom_id res chain seq x y z
N LEU A 1 -6.44 -1.18 2.93
CA LEU A 1 -7.75 -1.31 2.29
C LEU A 1 -8.71 -0.19 2.67
N ASP A 2 -8.74 0.24 3.95
CA ASP A 2 -9.60 1.35 4.41
C ASP A 2 -9.41 2.61 3.56
N VAL A 3 -8.18 3.10 3.44
CA VAL A 3 -7.86 4.29 2.63
C VAL A 3 -8.32 4.14 1.17
N ILE A 4 -8.19 2.96 0.57
CA ILE A 4 -8.63 2.71 -0.81
C ILE A 4 -10.15 2.80 -0.92
N ARG A 5 -10.91 2.20 0.01
CA ARG A 5 -12.38 2.27 0.03
C ARG A 5 -12.89 3.70 0.19
N ARG A 6 -12.22 4.48 1.04
CA ARG A 6 -12.58 5.89 1.27
C ARG A 6 -12.22 6.75 0.07
N ALA A 7 -11.05 6.50 -0.55
CA ALA A 7 -10.68 7.13 -1.80
C ALA A 7 -11.69 6.85 -2.92
N ALA A 8 -12.13 5.60 -3.06
CA ALA A 8 -13.12 5.20 -4.06
C ALA A 8 -14.49 5.90 -3.91
N ARG A 9 -14.81 6.43 -2.71
CA ARG A 9 -16.02 7.23 -2.47
C ARG A 9 -15.84 8.71 -2.76
N LEU A 10 -14.59 9.20 -2.75
CA LEU A 10 -14.25 10.61 -2.87
C LEU A 10 -13.88 11.00 -4.31
N PHE A 11 -13.41 10.04 -5.11
CA PHE A 11 -12.88 10.30 -6.44
C PHE A 11 -13.58 9.43 -7.49
N ASP A 12 -13.78 9.96 -8.69
CA ASP A 12 -14.38 9.26 -9.82
C ASP A 12 -13.52 8.07 -10.27
N GLN A 13 -12.21 8.22 -10.19
CA GLN A 13 -11.23 7.17 -10.50
C GLN A 13 -10.11 7.14 -9.48
N VAL A 14 -9.72 5.94 -9.09
CA VAL A 14 -8.59 5.70 -8.18
C VAL A 14 -7.62 4.72 -8.80
N VAL A 15 -6.33 5.05 -8.78
CA VAL A 15 -5.25 4.14 -9.19
C VAL A 15 -4.47 3.72 -7.95
N VAL A 16 -4.46 2.43 -7.66
CA VAL A 16 -3.61 1.85 -6.61
C VAL A 16 -2.33 1.35 -7.26
N ALA A 17 -1.27 2.16 -7.17
CA ALA A 17 -0.01 1.88 -7.83
C ALA A 17 0.99 1.18 -6.90
N VAL A 18 1.60 0.09 -7.38
CA VAL A 18 2.76 -0.56 -6.77
C VAL A 18 4.01 0.04 -7.38
N LEU A 19 4.64 0.98 -6.69
CA LEU A 19 5.94 1.50 -7.11
C LEU A 19 7.03 0.48 -6.78
N HIS A 20 7.75 0.07 -7.81
CA HIS A 20 8.91 -0.80 -7.66
C HIS A 20 10.09 0.02 -7.13
N ASN A 21 10.57 -0.34 -5.94
CA ASN A 21 11.79 0.20 -5.38
C ASN A 21 12.84 -0.94 -5.30
N PRO A 22 13.87 -0.95 -6.17
CA PRO A 22 14.85 -2.02 -6.21
C PRO A 22 15.67 -2.15 -4.92
N ALA A 23 15.76 -1.07 -4.12
CA ALA A 23 16.44 -1.09 -2.82
C ALA A 23 15.62 -1.78 -1.70
N LYS A 24 14.34 -2.12 -1.94
CA LYS A 24 13.48 -2.76 -0.95
C LYS A 24 13.08 -4.16 -1.39
N THR A 25 13.56 -5.17 -0.70
CA THR A 25 13.10 -6.55 -0.84
C THR A 25 11.72 -6.71 -0.21
N GLY A 26 10.69 -6.90 -1.05
CA GLY A 26 9.33 -7.23 -0.59
C GLY A 26 9.18 -8.72 -0.26
N LEU A 27 8.20 -9.08 0.56
CA LEU A 27 7.82 -10.50 0.78
C LEU A 27 7.29 -11.15 -0.51
N PHE A 28 6.65 -10.36 -1.36
CA PHE A 28 6.05 -10.77 -2.63
C PHE A 28 6.63 -9.97 -3.80
N SER A 29 6.72 -10.60 -4.97
CA SER A 29 7.07 -9.94 -6.22
C SER A 29 6.05 -8.84 -6.57
N VAL A 30 6.39 -7.95 -7.50
CA VAL A 30 5.48 -6.89 -7.97
C VAL A 30 4.23 -7.50 -8.59
N GLU A 31 4.37 -8.53 -9.42
CA GLU A 31 3.27 -9.24 -10.09
C GLU A 31 2.31 -9.84 -9.06
N LYS A 32 2.85 -10.50 -8.02
CA LYS A 32 2.06 -11.10 -6.95
C LYS A 32 1.31 -10.04 -6.14
N ARG A 33 1.97 -8.91 -5.85
CA ARG A 33 1.33 -7.78 -5.15
C ARG A 33 0.21 -7.16 -5.99
N LEU A 34 0.37 -7.05 -7.31
CA LEU A 34 -0.68 -6.60 -8.21
C LEU A 34 -1.87 -7.55 -8.26
N ASP A 35 -1.61 -8.86 -8.35
CA ASP A 35 -2.68 -9.86 -8.30
C ASP A 35 -3.48 -9.78 -7.00
N MET A 36 -2.80 -9.71 -5.85
CA MET A 36 -3.44 -9.52 -4.56
C MET A 36 -4.28 -8.24 -4.51
N LEU A 37 -3.76 -7.13 -5.03
CA LEU A 37 -4.48 -5.85 -5.07
C LEU A 37 -5.72 -5.93 -5.97
N ARG A 38 -5.65 -6.59 -7.13
CA ARG A 38 -6.81 -6.80 -8.01
C ARG A 38 -7.92 -7.53 -7.29
N ARG A 39 -7.59 -8.61 -6.58
CA ARG A 39 -8.58 -9.39 -5.80
C ARG A 39 -9.17 -8.57 -4.65
N VAL A 40 -8.34 -7.83 -3.92
CA VAL A 40 -8.78 -6.97 -2.80
C VAL A 40 -9.67 -5.81 -3.28
N CYS A 41 -9.44 -5.30 -4.50
CA CYS A 41 -10.17 -4.17 -5.07
C CYS A 41 -11.32 -4.59 -6.00
N ALA A 42 -11.57 -5.90 -6.19
CA ALA A 42 -12.50 -6.42 -7.19
C ALA A 42 -13.94 -5.87 -7.11
N GLN A 43 -14.38 -5.47 -5.92
CA GLN A 43 -15.73 -4.91 -5.71
C GLN A 43 -15.79 -3.38 -5.82
N MET A 44 -14.71 -2.72 -6.22
CA MET A 44 -14.64 -1.26 -6.37
C MET A 44 -14.45 -0.92 -7.87
N PRO A 45 -15.53 -0.65 -8.61
CA PRO A 45 -15.49 -0.54 -10.09
C PRO A 45 -14.67 0.66 -10.59
N ASN A 46 -14.51 1.69 -9.76
CA ASN A 46 -13.73 2.88 -10.08
C ASN A 46 -12.26 2.78 -9.59
N VAL A 47 -11.84 1.61 -9.07
CA VAL A 47 -10.45 1.37 -8.63
C VAL A 47 -9.74 0.48 -9.63
N ARG A 48 -8.65 0.96 -10.18
CA ARG A 48 -7.71 0.15 -10.98
C ARG A 48 -6.39 -0.03 -10.25
N THR A 49 -5.69 -1.10 -10.56
CA THR A 49 -4.36 -1.39 -10.00
C THR A 49 -3.30 -1.30 -11.09
N ASP A 50 -2.14 -0.77 -10.76
CA ASP A 50 -1.04 -0.62 -11.71
C ASP A 50 0.31 -0.76 -10.99
N SER A 51 1.39 -0.85 -11.76
CA SER A 51 2.76 -0.82 -11.26
C SER A 51 3.61 0.13 -12.07
N PHE A 52 4.59 0.70 -11.41
CA PHE A 52 5.51 1.65 -12.02
C PHE A 52 6.89 1.56 -11.37
N GLU A 53 7.92 1.75 -12.18
CA GLU A 53 9.31 1.90 -11.74
C GLU A 53 9.77 3.32 -12.04
N GLY A 54 10.49 3.96 -11.11
CA GLY A 54 11.00 5.31 -11.25
C GLY A 54 10.36 6.31 -10.29
N LEU A 55 10.34 7.59 -10.64
CA LEU A 55 9.82 8.64 -9.78
C LEU A 55 8.29 8.66 -9.76
N LEU A 56 7.73 8.88 -8.59
CA LEU A 56 6.28 9.05 -8.42
C LEU A 56 5.75 10.20 -9.29
N ALA A 57 6.48 11.30 -9.38
CA ALA A 57 6.11 12.45 -10.18
C ALA A 57 5.95 12.10 -11.68
N ASP A 58 6.82 11.24 -12.23
CA ASP A 58 6.73 10.80 -13.62
C ASP A 58 5.50 9.90 -13.84
N TYR A 59 5.22 9.03 -12.89
CA TYR A 59 4.03 8.19 -12.94
C TYR A 59 2.73 9.02 -12.88
N VAL A 60 2.66 9.98 -11.96
CA VAL A 60 1.49 10.88 -11.82
C VAL A 60 1.29 11.69 -13.10
N ARG A 61 2.36 12.21 -13.71
CA ARG A 61 2.29 12.91 -15.01
C ARG A 61 1.79 12.01 -16.13
N LYS A 62 2.25 10.76 -16.18
CA LYS A 62 1.83 9.76 -17.18
C LYS A 62 0.36 9.39 -17.07
N THR A 63 -0.17 9.36 -15.85
CA THR A 63 -1.56 8.97 -15.58
C THR A 63 -2.53 10.15 -15.53
N ASP A 64 -2.01 11.37 -15.69
CA ASP A 64 -2.76 12.64 -15.57
C ASP A 64 -3.56 12.72 -14.25
N ALA A 65 -2.99 12.20 -13.17
CA ALA A 65 -3.65 12.23 -11.88
C ALA A 65 -3.46 13.60 -11.22
N ALA A 66 -4.55 14.22 -10.81
CA ALA A 66 -4.53 15.51 -10.12
C ALA A 66 -4.16 15.38 -8.63
N VAL A 67 -4.30 14.19 -8.05
CA VAL A 67 -4.13 13.97 -6.61
C VAL A 67 -3.27 12.73 -6.34
N VAL A 68 -2.32 12.88 -5.43
CA VAL A 68 -1.61 11.78 -4.77
C VAL A 68 -2.19 11.63 -3.36
N LEU A 69 -2.86 10.52 -3.08
CA LEU A 69 -3.43 10.26 -1.77
C LEU A 69 -2.48 9.42 -0.92
N ARG A 70 -2.22 9.87 0.32
CA ARG A 70 -1.38 9.18 1.30
C ARG A 70 -2.16 8.94 2.58
N GLY A 71 -2.16 7.69 3.06
CA GLY A 71 -2.74 7.34 4.36
C GLY A 71 -1.75 7.60 5.49
N LEU A 72 -2.20 8.23 6.57
CA LEU A 72 -1.40 8.49 7.76
C LEU A 72 -1.98 7.78 8.97
N ARG A 73 -1.17 7.04 9.71
CA ARG A 73 -1.54 6.33 10.95
C ARG A 73 -1.03 7.04 12.20
N SER A 74 0.03 7.82 12.05
CA SER A 74 0.73 8.45 13.16
C SER A 74 1.42 9.75 12.73
N GLU A 75 1.88 10.51 13.72
CA GLU A 75 2.75 11.67 13.49
C GLU A 75 4.04 11.28 12.77
N ALA A 76 4.63 10.12 13.09
CA ALA A 76 5.83 9.63 12.42
C ALA A 76 5.60 9.37 10.92
N ASP A 77 4.43 8.85 10.53
CA ASP A 77 4.05 8.75 9.12
C ASP A 77 4.02 10.14 8.47
N PHE A 78 3.41 11.13 9.13
CA PHE A 78 3.35 12.49 8.62
C PHE A 78 4.75 13.10 8.46
N GLN A 79 5.62 12.96 9.46
CA GLN A 79 6.99 13.47 9.40
C GLN A 79 7.80 12.88 8.22
N SER A 80 7.52 11.64 7.81
CA SER A 80 8.17 11.02 6.66
C SER A 80 7.52 11.38 5.33
N GLU A 81 6.20 11.50 5.27
CA GLU A 81 5.46 11.74 4.04
C GLU A 81 5.41 13.22 3.64
N PHE A 82 5.42 14.14 4.61
CA PHE A 82 5.31 15.58 4.34
C PHE A 82 6.49 16.11 3.52
N PRO A 83 7.78 15.82 3.83
CA PRO A 83 8.91 16.25 2.99
C PRO A 83 8.80 15.70 1.57
N MET A 84 8.35 14.44 1.42
CA MET A 84 8.17 13.84 0.09
C MET A 84 7.05 14.53 -0.71
N ALA A 85 5.97 14.94 -0.05
CA ALA A 85 4.91 15.73 -0.67
C ALA A 85 5.43 17.07 -1.20
N GLN A 86 6.28 17.76 -0.42
CA GLN A 86 6.91 19.02 -0.82
C GLN A 86 7.84 18.83 -2.03
N LEU A 87 8.65 17.78 -2.05
CA LEU A 87 9.50 17.47 -3.19
C LEU A 87 8.69 17.11 -4.43
N ASN A 88 7.64 16.29 -4.27
CA ASN A 88 6.75 15.95 -5.38
C ASN A 88 6.05 17.21 -5.94
N ARG A 89 5.64 18.15 -5.09
CA ARG A 89 5.05 19.43 -5.51
C ARG A 89 6.01 20.26 -6.39
N GLN A 90 7.31 20.25 -6.06
CA GLN A 90 8.32 20.93 -6.89
C GLN A 90 8.50 20.24 -8.25
N LEU A 91 8.47 18.91 -8.28
CA LEU A 91 8.61 18.13 -9.51
C LEU A 91 7.37 18.13 -10.39
N LEU A 92 6.19 18.31 -9.78
CA LEU A 92 4.89 18.19 -10.42
C LEU A 92 3.89 19.18 -9.82
N PRO A 93 3.97 20.50 -10.17
CA PRO A 93 3.15 21.55 -9.57
C PRO A 93 1.63 21.38 -9.80
N GLN A 94 1.23 20.64 -10.84
CA GLN A 94 -0.17 20.40 -11.18
C GLN A 94 -0.87 19.34 -10.33
N ALA A 95 -0.14 18.53 -9.56
CA ALA A 95 -0.73 17.52 -8.71
C ALA A 95 -0.60 17.90 -7.23
N GLU A 96 -1.68 17.65 -6.48
CA GLU A 96 -1.71 17.88 -5.04
C GLU A 96 -1.52 16.58 -4.25
N THR A 97 -0.85 16.66 -3.10
CA THR A 97 -0.79 15.54 -2.15
C THR A 97 -1.81 15.75 -1.04
N LEU A 98 -2.74 14.82 -0.92
CA LEU A 98 -3.73 14.80 0.16
C LEU A 98 -3.38 13.72 1.18
N PHE A 99 -3.50 14.07 2.46
CA PHE A 99 -3.30 13.16 3.57
C PHE A 99 -4.65 12.73 4.15
N LEU A 100 -4.85 11.41 4.26
CA LEU A 100 -6.05 10.83 4.83
C LEU A 100 -5.69 10.09 6.12
N PRO A 101 -6.20 10.51 7.29
CA PRO A 101 -5.99 9.75 8.52
C PRO A 101 -6.57 8.34 8.40
N ALA A 102 -5.80 7.34 8.83
CA ALA A 102 -6.25 5.96 8.87
C ALA A 102 -7.38 5.78 9.90
N ASP A 103 -8.22 4.78 9.71
CA ASP A 103 -9.22 4.38 10.68
C ASP A 103 -8.53 4.00 12.01
N PRO A 104 -9.06 4.42 13.18
CA PRO A 104 -8.52 4.07 14.50
C PRO A 104 -8.29 2.57 14.69
N ALA A 105 -9.14 1.72 14.11
CA ALA A 105 -8.99 0.26 14.15
C ALA A 105 -7.72 -0.26 13.44
N HIS A 106 -7.06 0.58 12.63
CA HIS A 106 -5.89 0.20 11.83
C HIS A 106 -4.60 0.93 12.21
N LEU A 107 -4.60 1.74 13.27
CA LEU A 107 -3.43 2.55 13.66
C LEU A 107 -2.18 1.70 13.95
N CYS A 108 -2.36 0.55 14.62
CA CYS A 108 -1.26 -0.37 14.95
C CYS A 108 -0.87 -1.30 13.80
N LEU A 109 -1.64 -1.29 12.69
CA LEU A 109 -1.45 -2.23 11.60
C LEU A 109 -0.40 -1.72 10.60
N SER A 110 0.72 -2.43 10.49
CA SER A 110 1.76 -2.13 9.51
C SER A 110 2.27 -3.41 8.83
N SER A 111 2.82 -3.26 7.63
CA SER A 111 3.46 -4.39 6.93
C SER A 111 4.66 -4.95 7.69
N SER A 112 5.34 -4.13 8.49
CA SER A 112 6.44 -4.55 9.34
C SER A 112 5.94 -5.41 10.51
N ALA A 113 4.87 -4.97 11.21
CA ALA A 113 4.26 -5.73 12.29
C ALA A 113 3.72 -7.10 11.79
N VAL A 114 3.01 -7.12 10.66
CA VAL A 114 2.51 -8.38 10.07
C VAL A 114 3.67 -9.32 9.71
N ARG A 115 4.75 -8.80 9.12
CA ARG A 115 5.94 -9.60 8.82
C ARG A 115 6.63 -10.13 10.06
N GLU A 116 6.69 -9.35 11.13
CA GLU A 116 7.27 -9.78 12.40
C GLU A 116 6.46 -10.93 13.01
N ILE A 117 5.13 -10.75 13.13
CA ILE A 117 4.21 -11.79 13.60
C ILE A 117 4.39 -13.08 12.80
N GLY A 118 4.36 -13.00 11.46
CA GLY A 118 4.49 -14.17 10.60
C GLY A 118 5.84 -14.88 10.71
N ARG A 119 6.95 -14.12 10.78
CA ARG A 119 8.30 -14.67 10.97
C ARG A 119 8.47 -15.41 12.30
N PHE A 120 7.77 -14.95 13.33
CA PHE A 120 7.76 -15.62 14.64
C PHE A 120 6.66 -16.69 14.77
N GLY A 121 6.00 -17.07 13.66
CA GLY A 121 5.03 -18.17 13.62
C GLY A 121 3.66 -17.80 14.20
N GLY A 122 3.38 -16.51 14.37
CA GLY A 122 2.05 -16.02 14.76
C GLY A 122 1.07 -16.05 13.59
N ASP A 123 -0.24 -16.13 13.90
CA ASP A 123 -1.29 -16.06 12.90
C ASP A 123 -1.42 -14.64 12.33
N VAL A 124 -1.23 -14.50 11.02
CA VAL A 124 -1.33 -13.22 10.30
C VAL A 124 -2.70 -13.02 9.63
N THR A 125 -3.55 -14.03 9.62
CA THR A 125 -4.84 -14.01 8.91
C THR A 125 -5.79 -12.90 9.38
N PRO A 126 -5.85 -12.53 10.69
CA PRO A 126 -6.71 -11.45 11.16
C PRO A 126 -6.28 -10.05 10.70
N PHE A 127 -5.04 -9.91 10.23
CA PHE A 127 -4.44 -8.61 9.90
C PHE A 127 -4.43 -8.29 8.41
N VAL A 128 -4.95 -9.18 7.58
CA VAL A 128 -4.96 -9.04 6.12
C VAL A 128 -6.36 -9.34 5.56
N PRO A 129 -6.71 -8.82 4.37
CA PRO A 129 -7.99 -9.13 3.73
C PRO A 129 -8.17 -10.64 3.54
N SER A 130 -9.37 -11.16 3.84
CA SER A 130 -9.66 -12.59 3.80
C SER A 130 -9.36 -13.26 2.45
N CYS A 131 -9.57 -12.55 1.34
CA CYS A 131 -9.33 -13.07 -0.02
C CYS A 131 -7.84 -13.32 -0.35
N ILE A 132 -6.90 -12.87 0.51
CA ILE A 132 -5.45 -13.09 0.35
C ILE A 132 -4.83 -13.69 1.63
N SER A 133 -5.60 -13.93 2.69
CA SER A 133 -5.07 -14.28 4.01
C SER A 133 -4.29 -15.59 4.02
N GLN A 134 -4.80 -16.61 3.34
CA GLN A 134 -4.13 -17.90 3.24
C GLN A 134 -2.76 -17.79 2.54
N GLU A 135 -2.70 -17.08 1.42
CA GLU A 135 -1.49 -16.86 0.64
C GLU A 135 -0.42 -16.10 1.43
N VAL A 136 -0.86 -15.11 2.23
CA VAL A 136 0.04 -14.37 3.12
C VAL A 136 0.55 -15.27 4.25
N ALA A 137 -0.28 -16.12 4.83
CA ALA A 137 0.14 -17.06 5.87
C ALA A 137 1.13 -18.10 5.33
N GLU A 138 0.86 -18.65 4.15
CA GLU A 138 1.75 -19.63 3.49
C GLU A 138 3.15 -19.06 3.20
N ALA A 139 3.26 -17.77 2.88
CA ALA A 139 4.54 -17.12 2.63
C ALA A 139 5.47 -17.11 3.87
N PHE A 140 4.94 -17.34 5.07
CA PHE A 140 5.71 -17.43 6.31
C PHE A 140 6.04 -18.86 6.74
N GLN A 141 5.50 -19.90 6.11
CA GLN A 141 5.79 -21.31 6.46
C GLN A 141 7.29 -21.65 6.49
N PRO A 142 8.12 -21.18 5.56
CA PRO A 142 9.56 -21.47 5.59
C PRO A 142 10.29 -20.93 6.84
N TYR A 143 9.73 -19.93 7.49
CA TYR A 143 10.29 -19.34 8.71
C TYR A 143 9.92 -20.12 9.98
N GLN A 144 8.78 -20.84 9.95
CA GLN A 144 8.29 -21.65 11.09
C GLN A 144 9.10 -22.93 11.29
N ILE A 145 9.66 -23.51 10.23
CA ILE A 145 10.44 -24.77 10.28
C ILE A 145 11.79 -24.61 11.02
N ARG A 146 12.28 -23.37 11.19
CA ARG A 146 13.56 -23.11 11.87
C ARG A 146 13.43 -23.00 13.41
N ARG A 147 12.28 -23.30 13.99
CA ARG A 147 12.00 -23.20 15.43
C ARG A 147 12.16 -24.50 16.22
N ASN A 148 12.50 -25.62 15.58
CA ASN A 148 12.76 -26.91 16.21
C ASN A 148 14.25 -27.18 16.35
#